data_e5ef424bec30a3b5e4414265befe434f
#
_entry.id   e5ef424bec30a3b5e4414265befe434f
#
_cell.length_a   1.000
_cell.length_b   1.000
_cell.length_c   1.000
_cell.angle_alpha   90.00
_cell.angle_beta   90.00
_cell.angle_gamma   90.00
#
_symmetry.space_group_name_H-M   'P 1'
#
loop_
_entity.id
_entity.type
_entity.pdbx_description
1 polymer ?
#
loop_
_entity_poly.entity_id
_entity_poly.type
_entity_poly.pdbx_seq_one_letter_code
_entity_poly.pdbx_strand_id
1 'polypeptide(L)'
;MVKMYHHKINQTRKEYYMKPTTKIGIIICDRYRRCAGGKCLRSMREREGAFSIYTNTDIELVGYTTCDGCPGGNIEYAGEEMVKNGAQVIHLATGLIVGYPPCPYIDTFTEFLKKRFNVKVVIGTHPIPQKYLDMHTHLGTWDAPAWKARIAPTMADTDTRELYN
;
A
#
# COMPACT_ATOMS: atom_id res chain seq x y z
N MET A 1 -20.26 0.43 -45.61
CA MET A 1 -20.11 1.68 -44.84
C MET A 1 -20.67 1.61 -43.43
N VAL A 2 -21.74 0.88 -43.15
CA VAL A 2 -22.37 0.78 -41.80
C VAL A 2 -21.52 0.05 -40.76
N LYS A 3 -20.74 -1.01 -41.09
CA LYS A 3 -19.91 -1.77 -40.15
C LYS A 3 -18.73 -0.97 -39.58
N MET A 4 -18.14 -0.04 -40.30
CA MET A 4 -17.04 0.80 -39.82
C MET A 4 -17.50 1.86 -38.80
N TYR A 5 -18.71 2.36 -38.92
CA TYR A 5 -19.28 3.33 -37.98
C TYR A 5 -19.58 2.71 -36.61
N HIS A 6 -20.08 1.47 -36.57
CA HIS A 6 -20.36 0.78 -35.32
C HIS A 6 -19.09 0.43 -34.52
N HIS A 7 -18.00 0.14 -35.24
CA HIS A 7 -16.71 -0.17 -34.56
C HIS A 7 -16.10 1.06 -33.89
N LYS A 8 -16.15 2.23 -34.55
CA LYS A 8 -15.65 3.51 -33.97
C LYS A 8 -16.50 4.00 -32.79
N ILE A 9 -17.84 3.83 -32.86
CA ILE A 9 -18.73 4.22 -31.76
C ILE A 9 -18.50 3.35 -30.52
N ASN A 10 -18.23 2.06 -30.69
CA ASN A 10 -17.94 1.16 -29.58
C ASN A 10 -16.55 1.40 -28.96
N GLN A 11 -15.56 1.79 -29.75
CA GLN A 11 -14.25 2.18 -29.22
C GLN A 11 -14.32 3.48 -28.41
N THR A 12 -14.96 4.52 -28.94
CA THR A 12 -15.13 5.80 -28.23
C THR A 12 -15.98 5.65 -26.96
N ARG A 13 -17.02 4.79 -26.97
CA ARG A 13 -17.79 4.50 -25.75
C ARG A 13 -16.98 3.73 -24.71
N LYS A 14 -16.09 2.82 -25.12
CA LYS A 14 -15.24 2.06 -24.22
C LYS A 14 -14.15 2.94 -23.59
N GLU A 15 -13.59 3.88 -24.35
CA GLU A 15 -12.62 4.87 -23.84
C GLU A 15 -13.23 5.87 -22.85
N TYR A 16 -14.50 6.25 -23.02
CA TYR A 16 -15.18 7.21 -22.15
C TYR A 16 -15.52 6.65 -20.76
N TYR A 17 -15.53 5.31 -20.57
CA TYR A 17 -15.88 4.66 -19.30
C TYR A 17 -14.71 3.96 -18.61
N MET A 18 -13.50 3.96 -19.18
CA MET A 18 -12.35 3.34 -18.52
C MET A 18 -11.80 4.29 -17.44
N LYS A 19 -11.97 3.91 -16.18
CA LYS A 19 -11.27 4.57 -15.09
C LYS A 19 -9.75 4.41 -15.29
N PRO A 20 -8.96 5.43 -14.96
CA PRO A 20 -7.51 5.28 -14.99
C PRO A 20 -7.09 4.15 -14.04
N THR A 21 -6.18 3.29 -14.47
CA THR A 21 -5.64 2.20 -13.65
C THR A 21 -4.29 2.61 -13.09
N THR A 22 -4.13 2.48 -11.79
CA THR A 22 -2.84 2.68 -11.10
C THR A 22 -2.24 1.31 -10.78
N LYS A 23 -1.02 1.07 -11.27
CA LYS A 23 -0.25 -0.13 -10.95
C LYS A 23 0.50 0.05 -9.65
N ILE A 24 0.30 -0.88 -8.72
CA ILE A 24 0.90 -0.80 -7.39
C ILE A 24 1.70 -2.05 -7.04
N GLY A 25 2.76 -1.85 -6.26
CA GLY A 25 3.46 -2.91 -5.53
C GLY A 25 3.18 -2.83 -4.03
N ILE A 26 3.29 -3.94 -3.33
CA ILE A 26 3.18 -4.00 -1.87
C ILE A 26 4.37 -4.73 -1.29
N ILE A 27 5.08 -4.10 -0.35
CA ILE A 27 6.15 -4.72 0.43
C ILE A 27 5.69 -4.80 1.88
N ILE A 28 5.60 -6.02 2.42
CA ILE A 28 5.19 -6.26 3.80
C ILE A 28 6.40 -6.48 4.73
N CYS A 29 6.20 -6.24 6.02
CA CYS A 29 7.17 -6.64 7.03
C CYS A 29 7.24 -8.17 7.10
N ASP A 30 8.44 -8.74 7.03
CA ASP A 30 8.64 -10.19 7.10
C ASP A 30 8.14 -10.80 8.42
N ARG A 31 8.16 -10.04 9.50
CA ARG A 31 7.55 -10.40 10.80
C ARG A 31 6.10 -10.87 10.66
N TYR A 32 5.37 -10.29 9.72
CA TYR A 32 3.94 -10.55 9.50
C TYR A 32 3.65 -11.38 8.23
N ARG A 33 4.65 -12.05 7.65
CA ARG A 33 4.49 -12.86 6.42
C ARG A 33 3.40 -13.93 6.52
N ARG A 34 3.12 -14.42 7.73
CA ARG A 34 2.10 -15.46 7.98
C ARG A 34 0.67 -15.00 7.69
N CYS A 35 0.39 -13.70 7.63
CA CYS A 35 -0.92 -13.20 7.23
C CYS A 35 -1.20 -13.38 5.73
N ALA A 36 -0.21 -13.82 4.96
CA ALA A 36 -0.29 -14.02 3.49
C ALA A 36 -0.85 -12.80 2.75
N GLY A 37 -0.70 -11.59 3.31
CA GLY A 37 -1.25 -10.35 2.75
C GLY A 37 -2.76 -10.21 2.87
N GLY A 38 -3.44 -11.10 3.59
CA GLY A 38 -4.90 -11.12 3.66
C GLY A 38 -5.53 -9.79 4.03
N LYS A 39 -5.00 -9.11 5.05
CA LYS A 39 -5.46 -7.77 5.45
C LYS A 39 -5.14 -6.70 4.40
N CYS A 40 -3.94 -6.73 3.80
CA CYS A 40 -3.55 -5.78 2.75
C CYS A 40 -4.41 -5.92 1.51
N LEU A 41 -4.64 -7.15 1.05
CA LEU A 41 -5.43 -7.42 -0.16
C LEU A 41 -6.92 -7.12 0.04
N ARG A 42 -7.47 -7.42 1.23
CA ARG A 42 -8.83 -7.03 1.59
C ARG A 42 -9.00 -5.51 1.55
N SER A 43 -8.13 -4.78 2.24
CA SER A 43 -8.14 -3.33 2.30
C SER A 43 -7.97 -2.69 0.91
N MET A 44 -7.13 -3.26 0.06
CA MET A 44 -6.98 -2.83 -1.32
C MET A 44 -8.30 -2.94 -2.10
N ARG A 45 -9.01 -4.06 -1.97
CA ARG A 45 -10.29 -4.31 -2.62
C ARG A 45 -11.38 -3.37 -2.13
N GLU A 46 -11.45 -3.19 -0.80
CA GLU A 46 -12.48 -2.35 -0.16
C GLU A 46 -12.14 -0.84 -0.17
N ARG A 47 -10.95 -0.45 -0.64
CA ARG A 47 -10.46 0.94 -0.65
C ARG A 47 -10.37 1.56 0.75
N GLU A 48 -9.94 0.78 1.72
CA GLU A 48 -9.79 1.19 3.11
C GLU A 48 -8.33 1.51 3.47
N GLY A 49 -8.14 2.20 4.60
CA GLY A 49 -6.82 2.60 5.06
C GLY A 49 -6.08 3.46 4.03
N ALA A 50 -4.82 3.14 3.76
CA ALA A 50 -4.02 3.87 2.80
C ALA A 50 -4.49 3.71 1.34
N PHE A 51 -5.38 2.76 1.05
CA PHE A 51 -5.96 2.59 -0.28
C PHE A 51 -7.16 3.50 -0.55
N SER A 52 -7.64 4.25 0.44
CA SER A 52 -8.72 5.23 0.26
C SER A 52 -8.38 6.32 -0.77
N ILE A 53 -7.10 6.55 -1.05
CA ILE A 53 -6.63 7.49 -2.09
C ILE A 53 -7.00 7.06 -3.51
N TYR A 54 -7.43 5.80 -3.72
CA TYR A 54 -7.77 5.24 -5.04
C TYR A 54 -9.28 5.12 -5.28
N THR A 55 -10.11 5.90 -4.62
CA THR A 55 -11.58 5.79 -4.66
C THR A 55 -12.14 5.87 -6.10
N ASN A 56 -11.51 6.68 -6.95
CA ASN A 56 -11.93 6.90 -8.35
C ASN A 56 -10.99 6.29 -9.40
N THR A 57 -10.11 5.37 -8.97
CA THR A 57 -9.06 4.79 -9.80
C THR A 57 -9.08 3.28 -9.65
N ASP A 58 -8.97 2.55 -10.74
CA ASP A 58 -8.75 1.10 -10.67
C ASP A 58 -7.32 0.81 -10.21
N ILE A 59 -7.14 -0.29 -9.49
CA ILE A 59 -5.83 -0.72 -9.00
C ILE A 59 -5.48 -2.06 -9.63
N GLU A 60 -4.27 -2.15 -10.16
CA GLU A 60 -3.64 -3.39 -10.59
C GLU A 60 -2.46 -3.70 -9.66
N LEU A 61 -2.50 -4.84 -8.98
CA LEU A 61 -1.38 -5.31 -8.17
C LEU A 61 -0.34 -5.98 -9.07
N VAL A 62 0.85 -5.38 -9.19
CA VAL A 62 1.92 -5.87 -10.07
C VAL A 62 3.09 -6.50 -9.31
N GLY A 63 3.07 -6.48 -7.98
CA GLY A 63 4.08 -7.12 -7.15
C GLY A 63 3.68 -7.15 -5.69
N TYR A 64 4.02 -8.26 -5.02
CA TYR A 64 3.76 -8.46 -3.59
C TYR A 64 4.87 -9.33 -3.01
N THR A 65 5.57 -8.83 -1.99
CA THR A 65 6.63 -9.58 -1.33
C THR A 65 6.90 -9.04 0.08
N THR A 66 7.83 -9.66 0.80
CA THR A 66 8.33 -9.20 2.10
C THR A 66 9.60 -8.38 1.96
N CYS A 67 9.97 -7.66 3.02
CA CYS A 67 11.27 -6.99 3.13
C CYS A 67 12.44 -7.97 3.43
N ASP A 68 12.16 -9.27 3.59
CA ASP A 68 13.12 -10.32 3.96
C ASP A 68 13.79 -10.10 5.33
N GLY A 69 13.06 -9.50 6.27
CA GLY A 69 13.57 -9.23 7.62
C GLY A 69 14.55 -8.05 7.70
N CYS A 70 14.94 -7.72 8.94
CA CYS A 70 15.89 -6.64 9.17
C CYS A 70 17.32 -7.03 8.77
N PRO A 71 18.03 -6.14 8.06
CA PRO A 71 17.75 -4.74 7.75
C PRO A 71 16.98 -4.50 6.43
N GLY A 72 16.35 -5.49 5.81
CA GLY A 72 15.56 -5.31 4.60
C GLY A 72 16.30 -5.75 3.32
N GLY A 73 16.84 -6.98 3.32
CA GLY A 73 17.67 -7.50 2.22
C GLY A 73 16.96 -7.62 0.88
N ASN A 74 15.63 -7.58 0.84
CA ASN A 74 14.85 -7.72 -0.39
C ASN A 74 14.31 -6.39 -0.95
N ILE A 75 14.57 -5.26 -0.30
CA ILE A 75 13.97 -3.96 -0.71
C ILE A 75 14.42 -3.55 -2.11
N GLU A 76 15.69 -3.73 -2.46
CA GLU A 76 16.20 -3.37 -3.78
C GLU A 76 15.59 -4.26 -4.87
N TYR A 77 15.61 -5.57 -4.68
CA TYR A 77 15.04 -6.54 -5.63
C TYR A 77 13.54 -6.34 -5.82
N ALA A 78 12.82 -6.17 -4.73
CA ALA A 78 11.38 -5.92 -4.76
C ALA A 78 11.05 -4.64 -5.54
N GLY A 79 11.76 -3.56 -5.26
CA GLY A 79 11.58 -2.29 -5.97
C GLY A 79 11.85 -2.41 -7.46
N GLU A 80 12.96 -3.06 -7.83
CA GLU A 80 13.34 -3.26 -9.22
C GLU A 80 12.29 -4.07 -10.01
N GLU A 81 11.87 -5.21 -9.51
CA GLU A 81 10.89 -6.06 -10.17
C GLU A 81 9.50 -5.42 -10.25
N MET A 82 9.06 -4.76 -9.18
CA MET A 82 7.77 -4.05 -9.20
C MET A 82 7.76 -2.93 -10.24
N VAL A 83 8.86 -2.17 -10.36
CA VAL A 83 8.96 -1.09 -11.34
C VAL A 83 9.08 -1.64 -12.77
N LYS A 84 9.80 -2.73 -13.00
CA LYS A 84 9.80 -3.44 -14.30
C LYS A 84 8.41 -3.90 -14.71
N ASN A 85 7.58 -4.32 -13.74
CA ASN A 85 6.17 -4.68 -13.96
C ASN A 85 5.25 -3.46 -14.10
N GLY A 86 5.81 -2.26 -14.05
CA GLY A 86 5.10 -1.01 -14.27
C GLY A 86 4.50 -0.38 -13.02
N ALA A 87 4.96 -0.74 -11.81
CA ALA A 87 4.50 -0.10 -10.59
C ALA A 87 4.73 1.42 -10.62
N GLN A 88 3.67 2.17 -10.39
CA GLN A 88 3.67 3.62 -10.26
C GLN A 88 3.73 4.05 -8.79
N VAL A 89 3.30 3.16 -7.91
CA VAL A 89 3.28 3.36 -6.45
C VAL A 89 3.72 2.08 -5.77
N ILE A 90 4.58 2.19 -4.76
CA ILE A 90 4.91 1.08 -3.85
C ILE A 90 4.35 1.41 -2.47
N HIS A 91 3.53 0.51 -1.93
CA HIS A 91 3.05 0.57 -0.57
C HIS A 91 3.99 -0.18 0.36
N LEU A 92 4.51 0.50 1.37
CA LEU A 92 5.16 -0.11 2.52
C LEU A 92 4.09 -0.43 3.56
N ALA A 93 3.78 -1.72 3.74
CA ALA A 93 2.56 -2.16 4.42
C ALA A 93 2.46 -1.70 5.88
N THR A 94 1.23 -1.62 6.38
CA THR A 94 0.90 -1.27 7.77
C THR A 94 1.69 -2.10 8.80
N GLY A 95 2.02 -3.36 8.49
CA GLY A 95 2.85 -4.20 9.33
C GLY A 95 4.24 -3.61 9.66
N LEU A 96 4.76 -2.70 8.83
CA LEU A 96 6.03 -2.02 9.10
C LEU A 96 5.91 -0.94 10.19
N ILE A 97 4.70 -0.41 10.42
CA ILE A 97 4.47 0.64 11.41
C ILE A 97 3.83 0.13 12.70
N VAL A 98 3.14 -1.02 12.68
CA VAL A 98 2.43 -1.54 13.87
C VAL A 98 3.25 -2.46 14.76
N GLY A 99 4.47 -2.84 14.38
CA GLY A 99 5.33 -3.65 15.21
C GLY A 99 5.75 -2.95 16.51
N TYR A 100 6.20 -3.72 17.50
CA TYR A 100 6.89 -3.17 18.69
C TYR A 100 8.27 -3.79 18.79
N PRO A 101 9.31 -2.99 18.45
CA PRO A 101 9.24 -1.63 17.91
C PRO A 101 8.70 -1.61 16.46
N PRO A 102 8.23 -0.45 15.98
CA PRO A 102 8.00 -0.24 14.55
C PRO A 102 9.29 -0.44 13.74
N CYS A 103 9.18 -0.61 12.41
CA CYS A 103 10.35 -0.78 11.56
C CYS A 103 11.30 0.41 11.68
N PRO A 104 12.54 0.22 12.15
CA PRO A 104 13.51 1.32 12.30
C PRO A 104 14.04 1.80 10.94
N TYR A 105 13.82 1.05 9.87
CA TYR A 105 14.32 1.33 8.52
C TYR A 105 13.27 1.94 7.58
N ILE A 106 12.08 2.28 8.08
CA ILE A 106 10.97 2.71 7.23
C ILE A 106 11.32 3.95 6.38
N ASP A 107 12.03 4.90 6.97
CA ASP A 107 12.49 6.09 6.25
C ASP A 107 13.56 5.75 5.23
N THR A 108 14.51 4.90 5.59
CA THR A 108 15.55 4.40 4.69
C THR A 108 14.95 3.70 3.48
N PHE A 109 13.97 2.82 3.68
CA PHE A 109 13.26 2.14 2.59
C PHE A 109 12.51 3.13 1.70
N THR A 110 11.81 4.06 2.32
CA THR A 110 11.06 5.09 1.60
C THR A 110 11.96 5.93 0.70
N GLU A 111 13.04 6.45 1.25
CA GLU A 111 13.99 7.29 0.51
C GLU A 111 14.74 6.50 -0.57
N PHE A 112 15.16 5.29 -0.27
CA PHE A 112 15.83 4.41 -1.22
C PHE A 112 14.95 4.13 -2.44
N LEU A 113 13.72 3.67 -2.24
CA LEU A 113 12.79 3.35 -3.32
C LEU A 113 12.48 4.58 -4.18
N LYS A 114 12.22 5.74 -3.55
CA LYS A 114 11.99 6.98 -4.28
C LYS A 114 13.17 7.41 -5.12
N LYS A 115 14.38 7.42 -4.55
CA LYS A 115 15.58 7.91 -5.22
C LYS A 115 16.10 6.95 -6.28
N ARG A 116 16.09 5.65 -5.98
CA ARG A 116 16.65 4.62 -6.87
C ARG A 116 15.76 4.35 -8.08
N PHE A 117 14.44 4.34 -7.90
CA PHE A 117 13.49 3.91 -8.92
C PHE A 117 12.54 5.01 -9.41
N ASN A 118 12.63 6.22 -8.85
CA ASN A 118 11.73 7.34 -9.15
C ASN A 118 10.23 6.95 -9.05
N VAL A 119 9.88 6.12 -8.07
CA VAL A 119 8.54 5.61 -7.83
C VAL A 119 7.91 6.32 -6.62
N LYS A 120 6.60 6.54 -6.66
CA LYS A 120 5.88 7.04 -5.50
C LYS A 120 5.85 5.96 -4.40
N VAL A 121 6.10 6.36 -3.15
CA VAL A 121 6.01 5.46 -2.00
C VAL A 121 4.92 5.96 -1.05
N VAL A 122 4.05 5.05 -0.65
CA VAL A 122 3.00 5.27 0.35
C VAL A 122 3.28 4.37 1.54
N ILE A 123 3.34 4.94 2.74
CA ILE A 123 3.45 4.17 3.98
C ILE A 123 2.05 3.77 4.42
N GLY A 124 1.82 2.47 4.53
CA GLY A 124 0.56 1.87 4.94
C GLY A 124 -0.17 1.11 3.82
N THR A 125 -1.04 0.23 4.26
CA THR A 125 -1.99 -0.56 3.46
C THR A 125 -3.35 -0.56 4.16
N HIS A 126 -3.63 -1.57 4.98
CA HIS A 126 -4.88 -1.69 5.71
C HIS A 126 -4.97 -0.73 6.91
N PRO A 127 -6.18 -0.42 7.41
CA PRO A 127 -6.36 0.28 8.67
C PRO A 127 -5.54 -0.33 9.81
N ILE A 128 -5.03 0.50 10.70
CA ILE A 128 -4.34 0.04 11.89
C ILE A 128 -5.34 -0.77 12.75
N PRO A 129 -5.05 -2.04 13.07
CA PRO A 129 -5.92 -2.79 13.98
C PRO A 129 -6.03 -2.10 15.34
N GLN A 130 -7.24 -2.05 15.92
CA GLN A 130 -7.50 -1.34 17.17
C GLN A 130 -6.55 -1.78 18.29
N LYS A 131 -6.31 -3.08 18.43
CA LYS A 131 -5.37 -3.61 19.43
C LYS A 131 -3.93 -3.06 19.32
N TYR A 132 -3.47 -2.76 18.11
CA TYR A 132 -2.15 -2.14 17.91
C TYR A 132 -2.17 -0.65 18.24
N LEU A 133 -3.26 0.04 17.90
CA LEU A 133 -3.43 1.44 18.30
C LEU A 133 -3.40 1.58 19.84
N ASP A 134 -4.14 0.74 20.55
CA ASP A 134 -4.20 0.73 22.01
C ASP A 134 -2.82 0.47 22.62
N MET A 135 -2.08 -0.51 22.08
CA MET A 135 -0.73 -0.84 22.53
C MET A 135 0.25 0.30 22.31
N HIS A 136 0.29 0.88 21.12
CA HIS A 136 1.20 1.99 20.82
C HIS A 136 0.86 3.26 21.57
N THR A 137 -0.43 3.51 21.84
CA THR A 137 -0.88 4.60 22.70
C THR A 137 -0.38 4.39 24.14
N HIS A 138 -0.52 3.17 24.67
CA HIS A 138 -0.02 2.82 26.00
C HIS A 138 1.51 2.97 26.12
N LEU A 139 2.25 2.57 25.08
CA LEU A 139 3.70 2.64 25.03
C LEU A 139 4.26 4.03 24.66
N GLY A 140 3.42 4.96 24.19
CA GLY A 140 3.88 6.25 23.67
C GLY A 140 4.75 6.15 22.40
N THR A 141 4.71 5.03 21.70
CA THR A 141 5.62 4.72 20.58
C THR A 141 5.42 5.68 19.39
N TRP A 142 4.19 6.14 19.18
CA TRP A 142 3.82 7.01 18.06
C TRP A 142 3.60 8.48 18.46
N ASP A 143 4.03 8.91 19.63
CA ASP A 143 3.77 10.27 20.12
C ASP A 143 4.54 11.34 19.33
N ALA A 144 5.69 11.00 18.76
CA ALA A 144 6.45 11.93 17.96
C ALA A 144 5.67 12.36 16.70
N PRO A 145 5.70 13.66 16.31
CA PRO A 145 4.97 14.18 15.16
C PRO A 145 5.23 13.43 13.84
N ALA A 146 6.47 12.96 13.64
CA ALA A 146 6.83 12.16 12.46
C ALA A 146 6.05 10.83 12.38
N TRP A 147 5.84 10.16 13.53
CA TRP A 147 5.04 8.94 13.58
C TRP A 147 3.56 9.22 13.36
N LYS A 148 3.02 10.29 13.96
CA LYS A 148 1.63 10.71 13.73
C LYS A 148 1.35 10.94 12.23
N ALA A 149 2.27 11.58 11.53
CA ALA A 149 2.16 11.77 10.08
C ALA A 149 2.21 10.44 9.30
N ARG A 150 3.06 9.50 9.70
CA ARG A 150 3.19 8.19 9.04
C ARG A 150 1.95 7.32 9.20
N ILE A 151 1.32 7.33 10.37
CA ILE A 151 0.13 6.50 10.63
C ILE A 151 -1.16 7.11 10.08
N ALA A 152 -1.19 8.42 9.82
CA ALA A 152 -2.39 9.13 9.38
C ALA A 152 -3.13 8.46 8.20
N PRO A 153 -2.46 7.99 7.14
CA PRO A 153 -3.14 7.32 6.02
C PRO A 153 -3.86 6.03 6.38
N THR A 154 -3.48 5.41 7.50
CA THR A 154 -4.03 4.13 7.97
C THR A 154 -4.98 4.28 9.17
N MET A 155 -5.20 5.50 9.61
CA MET A 155 -6.24 5.77 10.61
C MET A 155 -7.62 5.66 9.96
N ALA A 156 -8.52 4.98 10.65
CA ALA A 156 -9.93 4.85 10.29
C ALA A 156 -10.75 5.05 11.56
N ASP A 157 -12.07 4.98 11.45
CA ASP A 157 -12.94 4.91 12.64
C ASP A 157 -12.70 3.60 13.43
N THR A 158 -13.19 3.58 14.67
CA THR A 158 -12.97 2.46 15.59
C THR A 158 -13.55 1.16 15.05
N ASP A 159 -14.78 1.20 14.52
CA ASP A 159 -15.47 0.01 14.01
C ASP A 159 -14.68 -0.63 12.86
N THR A 160 -14.21 0.20 11.93
CA THR A 160 -13.34 -0.24 10.84
C THR A 160 -12.03 -0.84 11.37
N ARG A 161 -11.36 -0.20 12.34
CA ARG A 161 -10.11 -0.74 12.92
C ARG A 161 -10.31 -2.08 13.62
N GLU A 162 -11.44 -2.29 14.29
CA GLU A 162 -11.78 -3.55 14.96
C GLU A 162 -11.92 -4.71 13.97
N LEU A 163 -12.43 -4.47 12.77
CA LEU A 163 -12.49 -5.48 11.71
C LEU A 163 -11.11 -5.98 11.25
N TYR A 164 -10.05 -5.25 11.59
CA TYR A 164 -8.67 -5.60 11.27
C TYR A 164 -7.88 -6.19 12.46
N ASN A 165 -8.49 -6.45 13.60
CA ASN A 165 -7.87 -7.07 14.78
C ASN A 165 -7.34 -8.50 14.56
#